data_428f3c2c1796f46f0d90e265121370c5
#
_entry.id   428f3c2c1796f46f0d90e265121370c5
#
_cell.length_a   1.000
_cell.length_b   1.000
_cell.length_c   1.000
_cell.angle_alpha   90.00
_cell.angle_beta   90.00
_cell.angle_gamma   90.00
#
_symmetry.space_group_name_H-M   'P 1'
#
loop_
_entity.id
_entity.type
_entity.pdbx_description
1 polymer ?
#
loop_
_entity_poly.entity_id
_entity_poly.type
_entity_poly.pdbx_seq_one_letter_code
_entity_poly.pdbx_strand_id
1 'polypeptide(L)'
;MLKSAALSTSLLGGGLLGATFGLAFGLFFARRATSPGAGLIWGLGSSFLLWILTAGGFFHFVETTGRSGMMLQDAQGHFSQLVAYVLCLGMPVGVGLGIRGGLRSSRPGKKFAWGRAIVAGGFAGTLGGLIFGRWVSSGNYYPLLVGFGELSSRRMTISFHFAVALLIGVTFGLLFQRDVRGYGSCMGWGLGFGIFWWFFGPLTLLRFAAGLPLDWSTEQGTAVFGSLVGHILYGLILGVAYATIDKIWVRLFIQSDPLNREIESPGLHVLRSLGWGAVAGLIGGLASLPVMIATGVLPKVAGVDTSFVGFRGLVIHLSVSALIGMTYGMLFRNETTSSGSSVAWGWLFGLIWWYLGPMTLMPLLLTGVCDWSAGAASALLPSLLGHLIYGAGTALIFFLFDHRYTRSLLLDPRTSPRELRRLRPVGTPAPALWLFALSLGVLLPILLG
;
A
#
# COMPACT_ATOMS: atom_id res chain seq x y z
N MET A 1 -27.70 -13.90 -35.14
CA MET A 1 -26.76 -15.03 -35.07
C MET A 1 -25.30 -14.61 -34.85
N LEU A 2 -24.71 -13.68 -35.62
CA LEU A 2 -23.31 -13.28 -35.45
C LEU A 2 -22.99 -12.70 -34.04
N LYS A 3 -23.88 -11.90 -33.43
CA LYS A 3 -23.70 -11.37 -32.08
C LYS A 3 -23.75 -12.45 -30.99
N SER A 4 -24.54 -13.49 -31.14
CA SER A 4 -24.63 -14.61 -30.19
C SER A 4 -23.41 -15.53 -30.28
N ALA A 5 -22.90 -15.76 -31.50
CA ALA A 5 -21.66 -16.54 -31.69
C ALA A 5 -20.41 -15.79 -31.12
N ALA A 6 -20.30 -14.47 -31.33
CA ALA A 6 -19.25 -13.67 -30.77
C ALA A 6 -19.32 -13.62 -29.23
N LEU A 7 -20.52 -13.56 -28.66
CA LEU A 7 -20.72 -13.60 -27.21
C LEU A 7 -20.32 -14.96 -26.61
N SER A 8 -20.68 -16.07 -27.27
CA SER A 8 -20.32 -17.42 -26.81
C SER A 8 -18.81 -17.69 -26.91
N THR A 9 -18.15 -17.22 -27.95
CA THR A 9 -16.67 -17.33 -28.06
C THR A 9 -15.94 -16.49 -27.03
N SER A 10 -16.43 -15.29 -26.71
CA SER A 10 -15.86 -14.44 -25.68
C SER A 10 -16.07 -15.01 -24.27
N LEU A 11 -17.21 -15.63 -23.99
CA LEU A 11 -17.49 -16.31 -22.71
C LEU A 11 -16.63 -17.57 -22.54
N LEU A 12 -16.45 -18.36 -23.60
CA LEU A 12 -15.55 -19.52 -23.57
C LEU A 12 -14.10 -19.12 -23.38
N GLY A 13 -13.63 -18.08 -24.09
CA GLY A 13 -12.28 -17.54 -23.93
C GLY A 13 -12.04 -17.00 -22.51
N GLY A 14 -12.97 -16.23 -21.97
CA GLY A 14 -12.93 -15.74 -20.60
C GLY A 14 -12.95 -16.85 -19.55
N GLY A 15 -13.77 -17.90 -19.78
CA GLY A 15 -13.83 -19.08 -18.92
C GLY A 15 -12.51 -19.87 -18.90
N LEU A 16 -11.91 -20.07 -20.07
CA LEU A 16 -10.60 -20.73 -20.21
C LEU A 16 -9.49 -19.92 -19.53
N LEU A 17 -9.46 -18.62 -19.75
CA LEU A 17 -8.48 -17.72 -19.09
C LEU A 17 -8.65 -17.78 -17.56
N GLY A 18 -9.88 -17.70 -17.07
CA GLY A 18 -10.17 -17.79 -15.64
C GLY A 18 -9.78 -19.15 -15.04
N ALA A 19 -10.06 -20.25 -15.73
CA ALA A 19 -9.68 -21.60 -15.29
C ALA A 19 -8.15 -21.76 -15.27
N THR A 20 -7.46 -21.30 -16.33
CA THR A 20 -5.99 -21.35 -16.43
C THR A 20 -5.36 -20.49 -15.35
N PHE A 21 -5.84 -19.27 -15.14
CA PHE A 21 -5.39 -18.40 -14.08
C PHE A 21 -5.62 -19.03 -12.69
N GLY A 22 -6.83 -19.56 -12.44
CA GLY A 22 -7.17 -20.21 -11.18
C GLY A 22 -6.29 -21.43 -10.88
N LEU A 23 -5.99 -22.25 -11.91
CA LEU A 23 -5.07 -23.38 -11.80
C LEU A 23 -3.64 -22.92 -11.49
N ALA A 24 -3.11 -21.97 -12.25
CA ALA A 24 -1.77 -21.41 -12.03
C ALA A 24 -1.66 -20.77 -10.64
N PHE A 25 -2.65 -19.97 -10.25
CA PHE A 25 -2.70 -19.38 -8.92
C PHE A 25 -2.72 -20.46 -7.83
N GLY A 26 -3.52 -21.50 -8.02
CA GLY A 26 -3.60 -22.65 -7.11
C GLY A 26 -2.28 -23.34 -6.92
N LEU A 27 -1.53 -23.56 -7.99
CA LEU A 27 -0.21 -24.23 -7.95
C LEU A 27 0.86 -23.37 -7.27
N PHE A 28 0.94 -22.08 -7.61
CA PHE A 28 2.04 -21.21 -7.18
C PHE A 28 1.78 -20.48 -5.88
N PHE A 29 0.55 -20.05 -5.64
CA PHE A 29 0.22 -19.09 -4.57
C PHE A 29 -0.75 -19.61 -3.50
N ALA A 30 -1.48 -20.73 -3.71
CA ALA A 30 -2.47 -21.22 -2.74
C ALA A 30 -1.89 -21.50 -1.35
N ARG A 31 -0.64 -21.98 -1.27
CA ARG A 31 0.05 -22.20 0.01
C ARG A 31 0.35 -20.90 0.77
N ARG A 32 0.39 -19.77 0.07
CA ARG A 32 0.69 -18.45 0.62
C ARG A 32 -0.59 -17.63 0.91
N ALA A 33 -1.71 -18.00 0.29
CA ALA A 33 -3.03 -17.43 0.55
C ALA A 33 -3.63 -18.05 1.83
N THR A 34 -3.04 -17.74 2.98
CA THR A 34 -3.38 -18.33 4.30
C THR A 34 -4.54 -17.62 5.00
N SER A 35 -5.02 -16.52 4.45
CA SER A 35 -6.14 -15.73 4.93
C SER A 35 -6.88 -15.09 3.75
N PRO A 36 -8.13 -14.63 3.92
CA PRO A 36 -8.84 -13.92 2.87
C PRO A 36 -8.11 -12.65 2.40
N GLY A 37 -7.52 -11.88 3.32
CA GLY A 37 -6.75 -10.69 3.00
C GLY A 37 -5.46 -11.00 2.23
N ALA A 38 -4.67 -11.97 2.71
CA ALA A 38 -3.49 -12.43 1.99
C ALA A 38 -3.87 -12.95 0.60
N GLY A 39 -4.94 -13.74 0.51
CA GLY A 39 -5.48 -14.26 -0.75
C GLY A 39 -5.87 -13.14 -1.71
N LEU A 40 -6.59 -12.13 -1.23
CA LEU A 40 -6.95 -10.95 -2.02
C LEU A 40 -5.68 -10.33 -2.66
N ILE A 41 -4.71 -9.93 -1.85
CA ILE A 41 -3.51 -9.22 -2.36
C ILE A 41 -2.67 -10.11 -3.29
N TRP A 42 -2.52 -11.41 -2.99
CA TRP A 42 -1.88 -12.33 -3.92
C TRP A 42 -2.65 -12.47 -5.24
N GLY A 43 -3.97 -12.53 -5.18
CA GLY A 43 -4.83 -12.59 -6.37
C GLY A 43 -4.67 -11.36 -7.24
N LEU A 44 -4.74 -10.16 -6.63
CA LEU A 44 -4.57 -8.89 -7.33
C LEU A 44 -3.16 -8.77 -7.94
N GLY A 45 -2.11 -9.13 -7.20
CA GLY A 45 -0.74 -9.08 -7.70
C GLY A 45 -0.48 -10.08 -8.82
N SER A 46 -1.01 -11.30 -8.72
CA SER A 46 -0.84 -12.31 -9.77
C SER A 46 -1.64 -11.98 -11.04
N SER A 47 -2.83 -11.38 -10.91
CA SER A 47 -3.60 -10.91 -12.06
C SER A 47 -2.94 -9.71 -12.75
N PHE A 48 -2.33 -8.82 -11.99
CA PHE A 48 -1.46 -7.76 -12.55
C PHE A 48 -0.26 -8.36 -13.30
N LEU A 49 0.42 -9.35 -12.72
CA LEU A 49 1.54 -10.03 -13.41
C LEU A 49 1.06 -10.70 -14.71
N LEU A 50 -0.10 -11.35 -14.70
CA LEU A 50 -0.70 -11.92 -15.91
C LEU A 50 -0.97 -10.82 -16.95
N TRP A 51 -1.53 -9.69 -16.52
CA TRP A 51 -1.81 -8.57 -17.42
C TRP A 51 -0.53 -8.02 -18.07
N ILE A 52 0.53 -7.78 -17.30
CA ILE A 52 1.78 -7.22 -17.85
C ILE A 52 2.44 -8.18 -18.84
N LEU A 53 2.32 -9.49 -18.62
CA LEU A 53 2.84 -10.50 -19.53
C LEU A 53 2.00 -10.63 -20.81
N THR A 54 0.70 -10.39 -20.77
CA THR A 54 -0.23 -10.56 -21.91
C THR A 54 -0.53 -9.22 -22.60
N ALA A 55 -1.40 -8.42 -21.98
CA ALA A 55 -1.93 -7.19 -22.54
C ALA A 55 -1.09 -5.94 -22.23
N GLY A 56 -0.24 -5.99 -21.19
CA GLY A 56 0.63 -4.87 -20.78
C GLY A 56 1.83 -4.63 -21.68
N GLY A 57 1.93 -5.31 -22.81
CA GLY A 57 2.93 -5.07 -23.86
C GLY A 57 4.30 -5.70 -23.62
N PHE A 58 4.50 -6.53 -22.55
CA PHE A 58 5.80 -7.13 -22.29
C PHE A 58 6.32 -8.01 -23.44
N PHE A 59 5.47 -8.88 -24.00
CA PHE A 59 5.88 -9.71 -25.15
C PHE A 59 6.12 -8.86 -26.37
N HIS A 60 5.30 -7.84 -26.62
CA HIS A 60 5.49 -6.92 -27.74
C HIS A 60 6.82 -6.13 -27.59
N PHE A 61 7.17 -5.71 -26.37
CA PHE A 61 8.46 -5.10 -26.07
C PHE A 61 9.65 -6.01 -26.41
N VAL A 62 9.54 -7.29 -26.06
CA VAL A 62 10.58 -8.30 -26.37
C VAL A 62 10.67 -8.51 -27.88
N GLU A 63 9.56 -8.63 -28.60
CA GLU A 63 9.49 -8.83 -30.04
C GLU A 63 10.02 -7.63 -30.84
N THR A 64 9.77 -6.41 -30.37
CA THR A 64 10.15 -5.15 -31.03
C THR A 64 11.55 -4.64 -30.67
N THR A 65 12.40 -5.51 -30.10
CA THR A 65 13.79 -5.15 -29.72
C THR A 65 13.90 -3.99 -28.73
N GLY A 66 12.94 -3.87 -27.80
CA GLY A 66 13.06 -2.98 -26.65
C GLY A 66 12.63 -1.53 -26.86
N ARG A 67 11.71 -1.25 -27.78
CA ARG A 67 11.14 0.10 -27.93
C ARG A 67 10.14 0.41 -26.81
N SER A 68 10.62 1.00 -25.74
CA SER A 68 9.84 1.29 -24.52
C SER A 68 8.60 2.18 -24.75
N GLY A 69 8.64 3.09 -25.73
CA GLY A 69 7.50 3.93 -26.07
C GLY A 69 6.29 3.14 -26.61
N MET A 70 6.54 2.09 -27.41
CA MET A 70 5.48 1.22 -27.92
C MET A 70 4.85 0.39 -26.79
N MET A 71 5.65 -0.13 -25.85
CA MET A 71 5.15 -0.85 -24.69
C MET A 71 4.22 0.03 -23.84
N LEU A 72 4.55 1.29 -23.62
CA LEU A 72 3.70 2.19 -22.85
C LEU A 72 2.36 2.47 -23.56
N GLN A 73 2.38 2.72 -24.87
CA GLN A 73 1.16 2.91 -25.66
C GLN A 73 0.25 1.69 -25.64
N ASP A 74 0.83 0.49 -25.80
CA ASP A 74 0.09 -0.76 -25.69
C ASP A 74 -0.52 -0.93 -24.29
N ALA A 75 0.26 -0.69 -23.26
CA ALA A 75 -0.19 -0.78 -21.88
C ALA A 75 -1.33 0.21 -21.59
N GLN A 76 -1.25 1.45 -22.09
CA GLN A 76 -2.32 2.45 -21.99
C GLN A 76 -3.60 2.00 -22.73
N GLY A 77 -3.45 1.48 -23.94
CA GLY A 77 -4.58 0.94 -24.73
C GLY A 77 -5.28 -0.26 -24.08
N HIS A 78 -4.60 -0.99 -23.21
CA HIS A 78 -5.11 -2.16 -22.51
C HIS A 78 -5.38 -1.93 -21.00
N PHE A 79 -5.49 -0.69 -20.56
CA PHE A 79 -5.78 -0.36 -19.16
C PHE A 79 -7.12 -0.96 -18.68
N SER A 80 -8.15 -0.98 -19.52
CA SER A 80 -9.44 -1.62 -19.21
C SER A 80 -9.29 -3.10 -18.88
N GLN A 81 -8.37 -3.79 -19.54
CA GLN A 81 -8.08 -5.20 -19.24
C GLN A 81 -7.34 -5.36 -17.91
N LEU A 82 -6.48 -4.40 -17.53
CA LEU A 82 -5.89 -4.38 -16.19
C LEU A 82 -6.97 -4.35 -15.11
N VAL A 83 -7.94 -3.43 -15.24
CA VAL A 83 -9.06 -3.32 -14.29
C VAL A 83 -9.86 -4.62 -14.25
N ALA A 84 -10.20 -5.18 -15.41
CA ALA A 84 -10.92 -6.44 -15.52
C ALA A 84 -10.14 -7.61 -14.89
N TYR A 85 -8.83 -7.72 -15.13
CA TYR A 85 -8.00 -8.79 -14.56
C TYR A 85 -7.92 -8.67 -13.04
N VAL A 86 -7.74 -7.47 -12.52
CA VAL A 86 -7.69 -7.21 -11.08
C VAL A 86 -9.02 -7.55 -10.41
N LEU A 87 -10.13 -7.06 -10.94
CA LEU A 87 -11.46 -7.20 -10.31
C LEU A 87 -12.15 -8.52 -10.61
N CYS A 88 -12.08 -9.02 -11.86
CA CYS A 88 -12.84 -10.19 -12.29
C CYS A 88 -12.06 -11.51 -12.18
N LEU A 89 -10.73 -11.48 -12.15
CA LEU A 89 -9.89 -12.67 -11.96
C LEU A 89 -9.21 -12.66 -10.58
N GLY A 90 -8.40 -11.65 -10.32
CA GLY A 90 -7.55 -11.59 -9.13
C GLY A 90 -8.33 -11.58 -7.83
N MET A 91 -9.33 -10.72 -7.72
CA MET A 91 -10.15 -10.60 -6.52
C MET A 91 -10.90 -11.90 -6.19
N PRO A 92 -11.74 -12.47 -7.07
CA PRO A 92 -12.55 -13.64 -6.70
C PRO A 92 -11.70 -14.89 -6.47
N VAL A 93 -10.69 -15.15 -7.31
CA VAL A 93 -9.80 -16.31 -7.14
C VAL A 93 -8.97 -16.17 -5.87
N GLY A 94 -8.39 -14.99 -5.64
CA GLY A 94 -7.56 -14.73 -4.46
C GLY A 94 -8.35 -14.85 -3.17
N VAL A 95 -9.50 -14.19 -3.07
CA VAL A 95 -10.38 -14.27 -1.88
C VAL A 95 -10.88 -15.70 -1.66
N GLY A 96 -11.35 -16.39 -2.70
CA GLY A 96 -11.86 -17.74 -2.59
C GLY A 96 -10.81 -18.72 -2.07
N LEU A 97 -9.60 -18.68 -2.63
CA LEU A 97 -8.50 -19.53 -2.14
C LEU A 97 -7.98 -19.09 -0.78
N GLY A 98 -8.01 -17.80 -0.47
CA GLY A 98 -7.67 -17.27 0.86
C GLY A 98 -8.65 -17.72 1.94
N ILE A 99 -9.96 -17.76 1.66
CA ILE A 99 -10.97 -18.33 2.57
C ILE A 99 -10.67 -19.81 2.80
N ARG A 100 -10.46 -20.59 1.73
CA ARG A 100 -10.09 -22.02 1.84
C ARG A 100 -8.81 -22.24 2.63
N GLY A 101 -7.79 -21.41 2.38
CA GLY A 101 -6.52 -21.43 3.14
C GLY A 101 -6.73 -21.11 4.61
N GLY A 102 -7.54 -20.10 4.91
CA GLY A 102 -7.91 -19.71 6.28
C GLY A 102 -8.65 -20.80 7.05
N LEU A 103 -9.54 -21.53 6.38
CA LEU A 103 -10.25 -22.67 6.98
C LEU A 103 -9.30 -23.83 7.28
N ARG A 104 -8.36 -24.13 6.38
CA ARG A 104 -7.36 -25.20 6.56
C ARG A 104 -6.29 -24.87 7.61
N SER A 105 -5.91 -23.61 7.74
CA SER A 105 -4.88 -23.14 8.67
C SER A 105 -5.42 -22.84 10.08
N SER A 106 -6.68 -23.06 10.32
CA SER A 106 -7.30 -22.85 11.64
C SER A 106 -6.68 -23.82 12.66
N ARG A 107 -5.66 -23.33 13.38
CA ARG A 107 -5.07 -24.07 14.50
C ARG A 107 -6.12 -24.21 15.60
N PRO A 108 -6.26 -25.40 16.22
CA PRO A 108 -7.13 -25.57 17.38
C PRO A 108 -6.77 -24.50 18.43
N GLY A 109 -7.76 -23.70 18.86
CA GLY A 109 -7.58 -22.69 19.91
C GLY A 109 -7.46 -21.23 19.46
N LYS A 110 -7.20 -20.90 18.21
CA LYS A 110 -7.26 -19.50 17.73
C LYS A 110 -8.56 -19.22 17.00
N LYS A 111 -9.61 -18.93 17.75
CA LYS A 111 -10.88 -18.45 17.19
C LYS A 111 -10.68 -17.07 16.53
N PHE A 112 -11.35 -16.85 15.40
CA PHE A 112 -11.40 -15.53 14.78
C PHE A 112 -12.16 -14.57 15.70
N ALA A 113 -11.57 -13.42 16.01
CA ALA A 113 -12.16 -12.45 16.93
C ALA A 113 -13.05 -11.45 16.17
N TRP A 114 -14.24 -11.90 15.76
CA TRP A 114 -15.20 -11.10 14.98
C TRP A 114 -15.47 -9.71 15.56
N GLY A 115 -15.83 -9.65 16.87
CA GLY A 115 -16.09 -8.37 17.53
C GLY A 115 -14.92 -7.41 17.45
N ARG A 116 -13.68 -7.91 17.70
CA ARG A 116 -12.47 -7.09 17.63
C ARG A 116 -12.20 -6.59 16.20
N ALA A 117 -12.37 -7.46 15.20
CA ALA A 117 -12.18 -7.09 13.81
C ALA A 117 -13.15 -5.98 13.36
N ILE A 118 -14.44 -6.14 13.72
CA ILE A 118 -15.49 -5.19 13.38
C ILE A 118 -15.29 -3.85 14.10
N VAL A 119 -15.08 -3.88 15.41
CA VAL A 119 -14.93 -2.65 16.20
C VAL A 119 -13.66 -1.90 15.82
N ALA A 120 -12.50 -2.57 15.84
CA ALA A 120 -11.24 -1.93 15.49
C ALA A 120 -11.24 -1.44 14.02
N GLY A 121 -11.78 -2.24 13.11
CA GLY A 121 -11.93 -1.89 11.70
C GLY A 121 -12.86 -0.70 11.50
N GLY A 122 -14.03 -0.72 12.12
CA GLY A 122 -15.02 0.36 12.02
C GLY A 122 -14.47 1.71 12.52
N PHE A 123 -13.87 1.73 13.72
CA PHE A 123 -13.25 2.95 14.24
C PHE A 123 -12.08 3.44 13.37
N ALA A 124 -11.22 2.53 12.94
CA ALA A 124 -10.10 2.89 12.07
C ALA A 124 -10.57 3.43 10.71
N GLY A 125 -11.60 2.81 10.13
CA GLY A 125 -12.21 3.27 8.88
C GLY A 125 -12.85 4.64 9.01
N THR A 126 -13.58 4.90 10.09
CA THR A 126 -14.17 6.21 10.37
C THR A 126 -13.09 7.28 10.52
N LEU A 127 -12.00 6.99 11.24
CA LEU A 127 -10.87 7.91 11.39
C LEU A 127 -10.18 8.21 10.05
N GLY A 128 -9.94 7.18 9.25
CA GLY A 128 -9.42 7.32 7.88
C GLY A 128 -10.36 8.17 7.02
N GLY A 129 -11.67 7.92 7.12
CA GLY A 129 -12.72 8.68 6.43
C GLY A 129 -12.75 10.16 6.82
N LEU A 130 -12.48 10.50 8.07
CA LEU A 130 -12.39 11.87 8.55
C LEU A 130 -11.27 12.64 7.84
N ILE A 131 -10.08 12.04 7.76
CA ILE A 131 -8.91 12.66 7.13
C ILE A 131 -9.08 12.69 5.60
N PHE A 132 -9.54 11.59 5.01
CA PHE A 132 -9.84 11.52 3.58
C PHE A 132 -10.93 12.55 3.18
N GLY A 133 -12.02 12.64 3.96
CA GLY A 133 -13.10 13.58 3.70
C GLY A 133 -12.66 15.04 3.73
N ARG A 134 -11.73 15.40 4.62
CA ARG A 134 -11.16 16.75 4.65
C ARG A 134 -10.34 17.06 3.40
N TRP A 135 -9.62 16.09 2.87
CA TRP A 135 -8.82 16.26 1.66
C TRP A 135 -9.67 16.27 0.39
N VAL A 136 -10.68 15.41 0.34
CA VAL A 136 -11.67 15.44 -0.74
C VAL A 136 -12.36 16.81 -0.80
N SER A 137 -12.65 17.44 0.35
CA SER A 137 -13.24 18.77 0.41
C SER A 137 -12.29 19.87 -0.03
N SER A 138 -11.01 19.78 0.34
CA SER A 138 -10.00 20.79 -0.02
C SER A 138 -9.57 20.72 -1.49
N GLY A 139 -9.59 19.52 -2.09
CA GLY A 139 -9.20 19.27 -3.48
C GLY A 139 -10.32 19.40 -4.51
N ASN A 140 -11.52 19.80 -4.09
CA ASN A 140 -12.72 19.87 -4.95
C ASN A 140 -13.09 18.52 -5.62
N TYR A 141 -12.69 17.40 -5.02
CA TYR A 141 -13.05 16.06 -5.49
C TYR A 141 -14.46 15.61 -5.08
N TYR A 142 -15.22 16.47 -4.39
CA TYR A 142 -16.63 16.23 -4.04
C TYR A 142 -17.54 15.91 -5.23
N PRO A 143 -17.36 16.50 -6.42
CA PRO A 143 -18.24 16.16 -7.55
C PRO A 143 -18.22 14.69 -7.92
N LEU A 144 -17.10 13.99 -7.71
CA LEU A 144 -17.02 12.53 -7.93
C LEU A 144 -17.83 11.73 -6.91
N LEU A 145 -18.04 12.24 -5.69
CA LEU A 145 -18.90 11.65 -4.66
C LEU A 145 -20.35 12.12 -4.78
N VAL A 146 -20.58 13.30 -5.32
CA VAL A 146 -21.91 13.94 -5.51
C VAL A 146 -22.59 13.49 -6.80
N GLY A 147 -21.91 12.74 -7.68
CA GLY A 147 -22.57 12.05 -8.82
C GLY A 147 -23.76 11.18 -8.44
N PHE A 148 -24.05 11.01 -7.15
CA PHE A 148 -25.29 10.47 -6.58
C PHE A 148 -26.47 11.45 -6.59
N GLY A 149 -26.39 12.52 -7.35
CA GLY A 149 -27.56 13.23 -7.79
C GLY A 149 -27.83 14.55 -7.07
N GLU A 150 -28.52 15.38 -7.82
CA GLU A 150 -29.18 16.64 -7.44
C GLU A 150 -30.12 16.50 -6.23
N LEU A 151 -30.24 15.30 -5.65
CA LEU A 151 -31.20 14.93 -4.59
C LEU A 151 -30.61 14.90 -3.17
N SER A 152 -29.29 15.03 -2.99
CA SER A 152 -28.73 14.84 -1.65
C SER A 152 -28.32 16.15 -0.98
N SER A 153 -28.91 16.43 0.17
CA SER A 153 -28.43 17.46 1.07
C SER A 153 -26.95 17.16 1.47
N ARG A 154 -26.16 18.20 1.71
CA ARG A 154 -24.76 18.07 2.21
C ARG A 154 -24.66 17.08 3.38
N ARG A 155 -25.68 16.99 4.23
CA ARG A 155 -25.74 16.04 5.35
C ARG A 155 -25.79 14.58 4.88
N MET A 156 -26.58 14.30 3.85
CA MET A 156 -26.69 12.96 3.27
C MET A 156 -25.37 12.51 2.66
N THR A 157 -24.69 13.36 1.92
CA THR A 157 -23.38 13.07 1.33
C THR A 157 -22.33 12.76 2.39
N ILE A 158 -22.28 13.54 3.47
CA ILE A 158 -21.38 13.31 4.59
C ILE A 158 -21.71 11.97 5.29
N SER A 159 -22.98 11.71 5.55
CA SER A 159 -23.41 10.45 6.20
C SER A 159 -23.07 9.23 5.34
N PHE A 160 -23.29 9.32 4.03
CA PHE A 160 -22.92 8.26 3.08
C PHE A 160 -21.41 8.03 3.07
N HIS A 161 -20.60 9.10 3.00
CA HIS A 161 -19.16 9.02 3.06
C HIS A 161 -18.66 8.25 4.31
N PHE A 162 -19.19 8.62 5.49
CA PHE A 162 -18.80 7.91 6.73
C PHE A 162 -19.32 6.48 6.79
N ALA A 163 -20.50 6.19 6.25
CA ALA A 163 -21.01 4.82 6.16
C ALA A 163 -20.10 3.95 5.29
N VAL A 164 -19.68 4.47 4.13
CA VAL A 164 -18.72 3.77 3.25
C VAL A 164 -17.37 3.62 3.91
N ALA A 165 -16.83 4.66 4.54
CA ALA A 165 -15.56 4.60 5.25
C ALA A 165 -15.56 3.58 6.39
N LEU A 166 -16.65 3.52 7.17
CA LEU A 166 -16.85 2.52 8.20
C LEU A 166 -16.91 1.10 7.60
N LEU A 167 -17.67 0.90 6.53
CA LEU A 167 -17.78 -0.39 5.85
C LEU A 167 -16.43 -0.87 5.32
N ILE A 168 -15.66 0.02 4.70
CA ILE A 168 -14.30 -0.27 4.22
C ILE A 168 -13.41 -0.66 5.41
N GLY A 169 -13.48 0.06 6.52
CA GLY A 169 -12.71 -0.26 7.71
C GLY A 169 -13.09 -1.61 8.33
N VAL A 170 -14.38 -1.93 8.41
CA VAL A 170 -14.86 -3.23 8.89
C VAL A 170 -14.36 -4.36 7.99
N THR A 171 -14.47 -4.19 6.65
CA THR A 171 -13.98 -5.20 5.70
C THR A 171 -12.46 -5.38 5.79
N PHE A 172 -11.69 -4.30 6.04
CA PHE A 172 -10.27 -4.40 6.34
C PHE A 172 -10.00 -5.27 7.56
N GLY A 173 -10.67 -5.00 8.67
CA GLY A 173 -10.53 -5.79 9.90
C GLY A 173 -10.85 -7.27 9.68
N LEU A 174 -11.94 -7.57 8.96
CA LEU A 174 -12.35 -8.94 8.66
C LEU A 174 -11.36 -9.68 7.74
N LEU A 175 -10.80 -8.99 6.75
CA LEU A 175 -9.87 -9.60 5.80
C LEU A 175 -8.48 -9.81 6.39
N PHE A 176 -7.95 -8.81 7.11
CA PHE A 176 -6.54 -8.74 7.46
C PHE A 176 -6.20 -8.99 8.93
N GLN A 177 -7.18 -9.23 9.82
CA GLN A 177 -6.92 -9.46 11.25
C GLN A 177 -5.84 -10.50 11.53
N ARG A 178 -5.74 -11.55 10.70
CA ARG A 178 -4.75 -12.63 10.86
C ARG A 178 -3.37 -12.27 10.34
N ASP A 179 -3.26 -11.25 9.49
CA ASP A 179 -2.05 -10.84 8.80
C ASP A 179 -1.37 -9.64 9.47
N VAL A 180 -2.12 -8.96 10.33
CA VAL A 180 -1.65 -7.80 11.08
C VAL A 180 -0.70 -8.24 12.18
N ARG A 181 0.52 -7.68 12.18
CA ARG A 181 1.55 -7.96 13.18
C ARG A 181 2.05 -6.72 13.89
N GLY A 182 2.21 -5.66 13.15
CA GLY A 182 2.77 -4.41 13.60
C GLY A 182 2.24 -3.24 12.81
N TYR A 183 2.75 -2.06 13.08
CA TYR A 183 2.33 -0.87 12.35
C TYR A 183 2.74 -0.92 10.87
N GLY A 184 3.97 -1.41 10.60
CA GLY A 184 4.48 -1.49 9.23
C GLY A 184 3.66 -2.42 8.35
N SER A 185 3.38 -3.65 8.82
CA SER A 185 2.53 -4.57 8.06
C SER A 185 1.12 -4.03 7.88
N CYS A 186 0.53 -3.41 8.90
CA CYS A 186 -0.78 -2.78 8.77
C CYS A 186 -0.80 -1.64 7.75
N MET A 187 0.23 -0.81 7.71
CA MET A 187 0.37 0.24 6.69
C MET A 187 0.46 -0.36 5.29
N GLY A 188 1.27 -1.41 5.12
CA GLY A 188 1.40 -2.09 3.83
C GLY A 188 0.08 -2.71 3.36
N TRP A 189 -0.64 -3.42 4.25
CA TRP A 189 -1.97 -3.95 3.96
C TRP A 189 -2.96 -2.85 3.65
N GLY A 190 -2.95 -1.75 4.41
CA GLY A 190 -3.78 -0.58 4.19
C GLY A 190 -3.51 0.06 2.83
N LEU A 191 -2.23 0.23 2.46
CA LEU A 191 -1.84 0.73 1.15
C LEU A 191 -2.42 -0.13 0.02
N GLY A 192 -2.18 -1.45 0.05
CA GLY A 192 -2.69 -2.37 -0.97
C GLY A 192 -4.22 -2.37 -1.02
N PHE A 193 -4.87 -2.28 0.13
CA PHE A 193 -6.31 -2.21 0.22
C PHE A 193 -6.88 -0.88 -0.30
N GLY A 194 -6.16 0.23 -0.10
CA GLY A 194 -6.50 1.52 -0.69
C GLY A 194 -6.45 1.50 -2.21
N ILE A 195 -5.38 0.94 -2.79
CA ILE A 195 -5.27 0.75 -4.25
C ILE A 195 -6.40 -0.15 -4.76
N PHE A 196 -6.71 -1.25 -4.08
CA PHE A 196 -7.84 -2.12 -4.44
C PHE A 196 -9.16 -1.34 -4.46
N TRP A 197 -9.43 -0.54 -3.42
CA TRP A 197 -10.65 0.25 -3.35
C TRP A 197 -10.74 1.33 -4.42
N TRP A 198 -9.61 1.84 -4.91
CA TRP A 198 -9.62 2.76 -6.05
C TRP A 198 -10.11 2.07 -7.33
N PHE A 199 -9.67 0.85 -7.62
CA PHE A 199 -10.20 0.07 -8.74
C PHE A 199 -11.69 -0.27 -8.55
N PHE A 200 -12.04 -0.72 -7.36
CA PHE A 200 -13.39 -1.19 -7.07
C PHE A 200 -14.38 -0.03 -6.83
N GLY A 201 -13.99 1.03 -6.14
CA GLY A 201 -14.83 2.18 -5.79
C GLY A 201 -15.03 3.14 -6.96
N PRO A 202 -14.14 4.12 -7.19
CA PRO A 202 -14.31 5.18 -8.18
C PRO A 202 -14.44 4.68 -9.62
N LEU A 203 -13.64 3.69 -10.02
CA LEU A 203 -13.66 3.19 -11.39
C LEU A 203 -14.86 2.26 -11.69
N THR A 204 -15.43 1.62 -10.67
CA THR A 204 -16.44 0.58 -10.89
C THR A 204 -17.74 0.85 -10.14
N LEU A 205 -17.70 0.78 -8.79
CA LEU A 205 -18.91 0.80 -7.95
C LEU A 205 -19.65 2.13 -8.02
N LEU A 206 -18.93 3.24 -8.00
CA LEU A 206 -19.53 4.59 -8.06
C LEU A 206 -20.27 4.82 -9.39
N ARG A 207 -19.67 4.45 -10.51
CA ARG A 207 -20.31 4.55 -11.83
C ARG A 207 -21.56 3.69 -11.90
N PHE A 208 -21.45 2.43 -11.45
CA PHE A 208 -22.58 1.53 -11.40
C PHE A 208 -23.72 2.07 -10.54
N ALA A 209 -23.40 2.58 -9.35
CA ALA A 209 -24.40 3.13 -8.44
C ALA A 209 -25.03 4.44 -8.96
N ALA A 210 -24.30 5.22 -9.78
CA ALA A 210 -24.83 6.40 -10.47
C ALA A 210 -25.64 6.05 -11.74
N GLY A 211 -25.83 4.75 -12.07
CA GLY A 211 -26.52 4.33 -13.29
C GLY A 211 -25.76 4.63 -14.58
N LEU A 212 -24.45 4.94 -14.48
CA LEU A 212 -23.59 5.20 -15.62
C LEU A 212 -23.01 3.90 -16.17
N PRO A 213 -22.72 3.81 -17.47
CA PRO A 213 -22.03 2.65 -18.03
C PRO A 213 -20.65 2.51 -17.41
N LEU A 214 -20.19 1.26 -17.23
CA LEU A 214 -18.83 0.98 -16.78
C LEU A 214 -17.85 1.49 -17.85
N ASP A 215 -16.91 2.29 -17.41
CA ASP A 215 -15.87 2.85 -18.25
C ASP A 215 -14.53 2.67 -17.52
N TRP A 216 -13.74 1.75 -18.02
CA TRP A 216 -12.41 1.42 -17.54
C TRP A 216 -11.33 1.90 -18.52
N SER A 217 -11.62 2.98 -19.27
CA SER A 217 -10.65 3.58 -20.18
C SER A 217 -9.51 4.26 -19.42
N THR A 218 -8.42 4.51 -20.12
CA THR A 218 -7.28 5.27 -19.60
C THR A 218 -7.71 6.69 -19.26
N GLU A 219 -8.56 7.31 -20.06
CA GLU A 219 -9.11 8.64 -19.86
C GLU A 219 -9.88 8.73 -18.53
N GLN A 220 -10.73 7.72 -18.25
CA GLN A 220 -11.44 7.66 -16.98
C GLN A 220 -10.47 7.42 -15.81
N GLY A 221 -9.47 6.56 -15.99
CA GLY A 221 -8.41 6.35 -15.01
C GLY A 221 -7.68 7.63 -14.66
N THR A 222 -7.29 8.41 -15.67
CA THR A 222 -6.64 9.73 -15.52
C THR A 222 -7.55 10.73 -14.81
N ALA A 223 -8.83 10.79 -15.17
CA ALA A 223 -9.79 11.70 -14.55
C ALA A 223 -9.99 11.45 -13.04
N VAL A 224 -9.93 10.17 -12.61
CA VAL A 224 -10.08 9.81 -11.19
C VAL A 224 -8.74 9.57 -10.47
N PHE A 225 -7.61 9.88 -11.09
CA PHE A 225 -6.27 9.61 -10.51
C PHE A 225 -6.07 10.30 -9.16
N GLY A 226 -6.55 11.53 -9.00
CA GLY A 226 -6.45 12.24 -7.72
C GLY A 226 -7.11 11.48 -6.56
N SER A 227 -8.17 10.73 -6.85
CA SER A 227 -8.79 9.87 -5.85
C SER A 227 -7.93 8.65 -5.49
N LEU A 228 -7.01 8.19 -6.37
CA LEU A 228 -6.03 7.14 -6.04
C LEU A 228 -5.15 7.57 -4.88
N VAL A 229 -4.58 8.78 -4.96
CA VAL A 229 -3.75 9.33 -3.88
C VAL A 229 -4.54 9.38 -2.59
N GLY A 230 -5.78 9.85 -2.65
CA GLY A 230 -6.68 9.87 -1.49
C GLY A 230 -6.92 8.47 -0.91
N HIS A 231 -7.16 7.44 -1.74
CA HIS A 231 -7.36 6.06 -1.30
C HIS A 231 -6.09 5.44 -0.70
N ILE A 232 -4.92 5.75 -1.26
CA ILE A 232 -3.63 5.35 -0.68
C ILE A 232 -3.48 5.93 0.73
N LEU A 233 -3.70 7.22 0.89
CA LEU A 233 -3.57 7.90 2.18
C LEU A 233 -4.62 7.43 3.19
N TYR A 234 -5.87 7.24 2.74
CA TYR A 234 -6.91 6.60 3.55
C TYR A 234 -6.46 5.23 4.04
N GLY A 235 -5.94 4.39 3.15
CA GLY A 235 -5.46 3.04 3.47
C GLY A 235 -4.31 3.05 4.49
N LEU A 236 -3.36 3.98 4.35
CA LEU A 236 -2.25 4.14 5.31
C LEU A 236 -2.77 4.50 6.71
N ILE A 237 -3.69 5.45 6.79
CA ILE A 237 -4.29 5.88 8.06
C ILE A 237 -5.12 4.76 8.66
N LEU A 238 -5.95 4.10 7.86
CA LEU A 238 -6.71 2.92 8.25
C LEU A 238 -5.81 1.86 8.88
N GLY A 239 -4.68 1.54 8.22
CA GLY A 239 -3.72 0.55 8.70
C GLY A 239 -3.11 0.93 10.05
N VAL A 240 -2.62 2.16 10.20
CA VAL A 240 -2.04 2.65 11.46
C VAL A 240 -3.07 2.71 12.58
N ALA A 241 -4.25 3.26 12.31
CA ALA A 241 -5.34 3.34 13.27
C ALA A 241 -5.79 1.95 13.72
N TYR A 242 -5.97 1.01 12.78
CA TYR A 242 -6.32 -0.37 13.10
C TYR A 242 -5.27 -1.02 14.02
N ALA A 243 -3.98 -0.90 13.69
CA ALA A 243 -2.91 -1.43 14.52
C ALA A 243 -2.90 -0.83 15.93
N THR A 244 -3.19 0.46 16.05
CA THR A 244 -3.26 1.15 17.34
C THR A 244 -4.42 0.63 18.19
N ILE A 245 -5.62 0.59 17.61
CA ILE A 245 -6.83 0.13 18.32
C ILE A 245 -6.72 -1.35 18.66
N ASP A 246 -6.21 -2.19 17.76
CA ASP A 246 -5.99 -3.61 18.01
C ASP A 246 -5.00 -3.83 19.17
N LYS A 247 -3.91 -3.08 19.24
CA LYS A 247 -2.95 -3.13 20.38
C LYS A 247 -3.56 -2.68 21.68
N ILE A 248 -4.34 -1.59 21.65
CA ILE A 248 -5.06 -1.11 22.86
C ILE A 248 -6.03 -2.18 23.33
N TRP A 249 -6.81 -2.76 22.41
CA TRP A 249 -7.75 -3.85 22.73
C TRP A 249 -7.05 -5.03 23.39
N VAL A 250 -5.94 -5.49 22.79
CA VAL A 250 -5.16 -6.60 23.33
C VAL A 250 -4.64 -6.29 24.74
N ARG A 251 -4.13 -5.08 24.95
CA ARG A 251 -3.65 -4.66 26.29
C ARG A 251 -4.75 -4.62 27.32
N LEU A 252 -5.89 -4.05 26.97
CA LEU A 252 -7.00 -3.85 27.94
C LEU A 252 -7.74 -5.14 28.26
N PHE A 253 -7.93 -6.03 27.27
CA PHE A 253 -8.85 -7.17 27.41
C PHE A 253 -8.17 -8.55 27.36
N ILE A 254 -6.91 -8.64 26.95
CA ILE A 254 -6.23 -9.94 26.75
C ILE A 254 -4.94 -10.07 27.56
N GLN A 255 -4.16 -9.00 27.72
CA GLN A 255 -2.84 -9.02 28.38
C GLN A 255 -2.90 -8.50 29.84
N SER A 256 -3.86 -8.94 30.61
CA SER A 256 -3.85 -8.67 32.07
C SER A 256 -2.87 -9.57 32.86
N ASP A 257 -2.14 -10.49 32.17
CA ASP A 257 -1.27 -11.46 32.80
C ASP A 257 0.11 -10.85 33.14
N PRO A 258 0.49 -10.80 34.45
CA PRO A 258 1.79 -10.29 34.91
C PRO A 258 3.01 -11.04 34.36
N LEU A 259 2.85 -12.31 33.96
CA LEU A 259 3.91 -13.18 33.44
C LEU A 259 4.39 -12.77 32.02
N ASN A 260 3.63 -11.90 31.35
CA ASN A 260 3.98 -11.41 29.99
C ASN A 260 4.71 -10.04 30.02
N ARG A 261 5.24 -9.59 31.15
CA ARG A 261 5.99 -8.33 31.23
C ARG A 261 7.26 -8.41 30.38
N GLU A 262 7.49 -7.38 29.60
CA GLU A 262 8.70 -7.23 28.79
C GLU A 262 9.90 -6.95 29.69
N ILE A 263 11.03 -7.65 29.45
CA ILE A 263 12.27 -7.50 30.21
C ILE A 263 12.85 -6.10 29.98
N GLU A 264 12.75 -5.58 28.78
CA GLU A 264 13.10 -4.21 28.45
C GLU A 264 11.89 -3.29 28.57
N SER A 265 12.09 -2.10 29.15
CA SER A 265 11.00 -1.14 29.22
C SER A 265 10.56 -0.72 27.81
N PRO A 266 9.26 -0.60 27.55
CA PRO A 266 8.76 -0.17 26.24
C PRO A 266 9.37 1.14 25.74
N GLY A 267 9.72 2.05 26.66
CA GLY A 267 10.34 3.32 26.34
C GLY A 267 11.77 3.19 25.78
N LEU A 268 12.58 2.30 26.34
CA LEU A 268 13.94 2.08 25.85
C LEU A 268 13.95 1.47 24.45
N HIS A 269 13.03 0.55 24.20
CA HIS A 269 12.82 -0.01 22.85
C HIS A 269 12.45 1.05 21.81
N VAL A 270 11.56 1.98 22.18
CA VAL A 270 11.15 3.08 21.30
C VAL A 270 12.32 4.01 21.04
N LEU A 271 13.02 4.46 22.08
CA LEU A 271 14.18 5.35 21.96
C LEU A 271 15.28 4.75 21.07
N ARG A 272 15.59 3.47 21.24
CA ARG A 272 16.58 2.78 20.42
C ARG A 272 16.13 2.71 18.96
N SER A 273 14.88 2.34 18.71
CA SER A 273 14.33 2.26 17.35
C SER A 273 14.30 3.64 16.67
N LEU A 274 14.01 4.70 17.42
CA LEU A 274 14.07 6.07 16.93
C LEU A 274 15.52 6.48 16.60
N GLY A 275 16.48 6.22 17.52
CA GLY A 275 17.88 6.55 17.31
C GLY A 275 18.49 5.83 16.11
N TRP A 276 18.30 4.51 16.01
CA TRP A 276 18.77 3.75 14.84
C TRP A 276 18.06 4.15 13.56
N GLY A 277 16.74 4.42 13.65
CA GLY A 277 15.97 4.93 12.53
C GLY A 277 16.50 6.28 12.03
N ALA A 278 16.86 7.21 12.95
CA ALA A 278 17.45 8.49 12.58
C ALA A 278 18.78 8.33 11.83
N VAL A 279 19.70 7.53 12.38
CA VAL A 279 21.00 7.27 11.74
C VAL A 279 20.83 6.56 10.39
N ALA A 280 19.95 5.55 10.34
CA ALA A 280 19.64 4.84 9.09
C ALA A 280 19.02 5.79 8.05
N GLY A 281 18.12 6.68 8.48
CA GLY A 281 17.52 7.70 7.63
C GLY A 281 18.53 8.71 7.09
N LEU A 282 19.51 9.15 7.90
CA LEU A 282 20.60 10.00 7.42
C LEU A 282 21.42 9.30 6.32
N ILE A 283 21.79 8.05 6.52
CA ILE A 283 22.55 7.28 5.54
C ILE A 283 21.72 7.04 4.27
N GLY A 284 20.42 6.70 4.40
CA GLY A 284 19.50 6.60 3.29
C GLY A 284 19.32 7.91 2.52
N GLY A 285 19.27 9.04 3.26
CA GLY A 285 19.23 10.39 2.70
C GLY A 285 20.50 10.73 1.90
N LEU A 286 21.67 10.38 2.40
CA LEU A 286 22.92 10.53 1.64
C LEU A 286 22.95 9.65 0.39
N ALA A 287 22.45 8.42 0.48
CA ALA A 287 22.38 7.51 -0.68
C ALA A 287 21.42 8.03 -1.78
N SER A 288 20.33 8.70 -1.41
CA SER A 288 19.37 9.27 -2.37
C SER A 288 19.78 10.66 -2.92
N LEU A 289 20.74 11.32 -2.27
CA LEU A 289 21.17 12.68 -2.60
C LEU A 289 21.57 12.89 -4.08
N PRO A 290 22.34 11.99 -4.73
CA PRO A 290 22.68 12.16 -6.15
C PRO A 290 21.46 12.27 -7.05
N VAL A 291 20.41 11.48 -6.78
CA VAL A 291 19.16 11.53 -7.53
C VAL A 291 18.42 12.84 -7.27
N MET A 292 18.35 13.28 -6.01
CA MET A 292 17.70 14.53 -5.63
C MET A 292 18.36 15.76 -6.26
N ILE A 293 19.68 15.73 -6.45
CA ILE A 293 20.43 16.76 -7.17
C ILE A 293 20.10 16.68 -8.67
N ALA A 294 20.25 15.50 -9.27
CA ALA A 294 20.04 15.29 -10.71
C ALA A 294 18.61 15.63 -11.17
N THR A 295 17.61 15.42 -10.32
CA THR A 295 16.19 15.72 -10.60
C THR A 295 15.78 17.16 -10.27
N GLY A 296 16.70 18.00 -9.77
CA GLY A 296 16.41 19.38 -9.39
C GLY A 296 15.40 19.53 -8.24
N VAL A 297 15.18 18.49 -7.44
CA VAL A 297 14.24 18.51 -6.30
C VAL A 297 14.87 19.23 -5.11
N LEU A 298 16.18 19.12 -4.93
CA LEU A 298 16.88 19.73 -3.80
C LEU A 298 16.75 21.28 -3.77
N PRO A 299 16.88 22.02 -4.89
CA PRO A 299 16.60 23.44 -4.93
C PRO A 299 15.16 23.81 -4.57
N LYS A 300 14.20 23.01 -5.04
CA LYS A 300 12.76 23.21 -4.72
C LYS A 300 12.48 23.03 -3.23
N VAL A 301 13.13 22.08 -2.57
CA VAL A 301 13.03 21.86 -1.12
C VAL A 301 13.61 23.01 -0.33
N ALA A 302 14.64 23.67 -0.85
CA ALA A 302 15.29 24.79 -0.17
C ALA A 302 14.49 26.10 -0.21
N GLY A 303 13.52 26.24 -1.10
CA GLY A 303 12.63 27.42 -1.24
C GLY A 303 13.36 28.75 -1.52
N VAL A 304 14.59 28.74 -2.05
CA VAL A 304 15.46 29.93 -2.15
C VAL A 304 16.24 29.95 -3.47
N ASP A 305 16.53 31.14 -3.93
CA ASP A 305 17.29 31.49 -5.13
C ASP A 305 18.76 31.01 -5.09
N THR A 306 19.30 30.75 -6.23
CA THR A 306 20.32 29.79 -6.68
C THR A 306 21.72 29.78 -6.10
N SER A 307 22.15 30.69 -5.24
CA SER A 307 23.59 30.77 -4.84
C SER A 307 23.95 30.21 -3.44
N PHE A 308 23.02 30.10 -2.52
CA PHE A 308 23.21 29.52 -1.18
C PHE A 308 22.41 28.21 -0.95
N VAL A 309 21.83 27.68 -2.00
CA VAL A 309 20.87 26.57 -2.02
C VAL A 309 21.50 25.25 -1.56
N GLY A 310 22.78 25.04 -1.85
CA GLY A 310 23.43 23.75 -1.61
C GLY A 310 23.43 23.33 -0.13
N PHE A 311 23.92 24.20 0.77
CA PHE A 311 24.09 23.83 2.17
C PHE A 311 22.74 23.79 2.91
N ARG A 312 21.88 24.79 2.72
CA ARG A 312 20.52 24.80 3.36
C ARG A 312 19.68 23.63 2.87
N GLY A 313 19.65 23.40 1.57
CA GLY A 313 18.90 22.26 1.00
C GLY A 313 19.42 20.92 1.54
N LEU A 314 20.74 20.76 1.67
CA LEU A 314 21.34 19.56 2.25
C LEU A 314 20.95 19.39 3.72
N VAL A 315 21.03 20.43 4.54
CA VAL A 315 20.65 20.36 5.96
C VAL A 315 19.18 20.01 6.13
N ILE A 316 18.28 20.65 5.36
CA ILE A 316 16.84 20.34 5.38
C ILE A 316 16.61 18.90 4.94
N HIS A 317 17.21 18.49 3.82
CA HIS A 317 17.08 17.13 3.31
C HIS A 317 17.52 16.08 4.33
N LEU A 318 18.68 16.25 4.95
CA LEU A 318 19.19 15.31 5.95
C LEU A 318 18.35 15.33 7.24
N SER A 319 17.89 16.49 7.67
CA SER A 319 17.00 16.61 8.84
C SER A 319 15.67 15.88 8.62
N VAL A 320 15.05 16.11 7.46
CA VAL A 320 13.83 15.42 7.06
C VAL A 320 14.08 13.93 6.91
N SER A 321 15.21 13.54 6.30
CA SER A 321 15.60 12.13 6.16
C SER A 321 15.77 11.44 7.52
N ALA A 322 16.36 12.12 8.52
CA ALA A 322 16.45 11.58 9.87
C ALA A 322 15.07 11.40 10.52
N LEU A 323 14.18 12.39 10.42
CA LEU A 323 12.82 12.33 10.96
C LEU A 323 12.01 11.20 10.31
N ILE A 324 12.09 11.08 8.99
CA ILE A 324 11.45 9.99 8.25
C ILE A 324 12.04 8.64 8.66
N GLY A 325 13.37 8.54 8.81
CA GLY A 325 14.03 7.33 9.28
C GLY A 325 13.61 6.90 10.68
N MET A 326 13.36 7.87 11.59
CA MET A 326 12.78 7.57 12.92
C MET A 326 11.42 6.88 12.78
N THR A 327 10.56 7.34 11.86
CA THR A 327 9.25 6.70 11.61
C THR A 327 9.41 5.30 11.06
N TYR A 328 10.42 5.04 10.20
CA TYR A 328 10.73 3.68 9.76
C TYR A 328 11.07 2.77 10.94
N GLY A 329 12.00 3.18 11.79
CA GLY A 329 12.41 2.42 12.97
C GLY A 329 11.24 2.09 13.90
N MET A 330 10.33 3.03 14.10
CA MET A 330 9.15 2.83 14.94
C MET A 330 8.10 1.91 14.30
N LEU A 331 7.86 2.04 12.99
CA LEU A 331 6.78 1.36 12.29
C LEU A 331 7.17 -0.05 11.81
N PHE A 332 8.38 -0.19 11.25
CA PHE A 332 8.79 -1.40 10.54
C PHE A 332 9.76 -2.32 11.29
N ARG A 333 10.13 -1.98 12.53
CA ARG A 333 11.05 -2.77 13.34
C ARG A 333 10.72 -4.28 13.39
N ASN A 334 9.45 -4.63 13.49
CA ASN A 334 9.01 -6.01 13.61
C ASN A 334 8.91 -6.76 12.26
N GLU A 335 9.10 -6.04 11.16
CA GLU A 335 8.96 -6.57 9.79
C GLU A 335 10.33 -6.90 9.16
N THR A 336 11.42 -6.38 9.73
CA THR A 336 12.78 -6.52 9.23
C THR A 336 13.43 -7.81 9.73
N THR A 337 13.07 -8.96 9.13
CA THR A 337 13.57 -10.28 9.56
C THR A 337 14.76 -10.78 8.76
N SER A 338 15.01 -10.23 7.57
CA SER A 338 16.14 -10.55 6.68
C SER A 338 16.50 -9.33 5.84
N SER A 339 17.70 -9.31 5.24
CA SER A 339 18.12 -8.23 4.35
C SER A 339 17.16 -8.03 3.18
N GLY A 340 16.73 -9.13 2.54
CA GLY A 340 15.78 -9.07 1.42
C GLY A 340 14.41 -8.53 1.82
N SER A 341 13.86 -8.99 2.96
CA SER A 341 12.59 -8.46 3.46
C SER A 341 12.71 -6.98 3.83
N SER A 342 13.84 -6.57 4.39
CA SER A 342 14.09 -5.19 4.77
C SER A 342 14.12 -4.27 3.56
N VAL A 343 14.80 -4.65 2.48
CA VAL A 343 14.81 -3.89 1.23
C VAL A 343 13.41 -3.78 0.64
N ALA A 344 12.65 -4.88 0.61
CA ALA A 344 11.27 -4.87 0.11
C ALA A 344 10.37 -3.91 0.91
N TRP A 345 10.44 -3.96 2.24
CA TRP A 345 9.73 -3.01 3.11
C TRP A 345 10.25 -1.56 2.94
N GLY A 346 11.56 -1.41 2.70
CA GLY A 346 12.16 -0.11 2.42
C GLY A 346 11.63 0.52 1.14
N TRP A 347 11.50 -0.25 0.06
CA TRP A 347 10.90 0.24 -1.18
C TRP A 347 9.43 0.65 -1.00
N LEU A 348 8.65 -0.16 -0.28
CA LEU A 348 7.27 0.19 0.04
C LEU A 348 7.20 1.48 0.88
N PHE A 349 8.10 1.64 1.85
CA PHE A 349 8.21 2.84 2.65
C PHE A 349 8.62 4.07 1.83
N GLY A 350 9.55 3.91 0.90
CA GLY A 350 9.93 4.95 -0.05
C GLY A 350 8.75 5.39 -0.92
N LEU A 351 7.96 4.43 -1.42
CA LEU A 351 6.75 4.72 -2.17
C LEU A 351 5.71 5.48 -1.32
N ILE A 352 5.50 5.06 -0.08
CA ILE A 352 4.59 5.75 0.86
C ILE A 352 5.01 7.22 1.02
N TRP A 353 6.30 7.46 1.23
CA TRP A 353 6.80 8.81 1.42
C TRP A 353 6.80 9.63 0.13
N TRP A 354 6.87 9.01 -1.04
CA TRP A 354 6.71 9.72 -2.30
C TRP A 354 5.28 10.26 -2.46
N TYR A 355 4.25 9.46 -2.14
CA TYR A 355 2.86 9.93 -2.16
C TYR A 355 2.58 10.96 -1.04
N LEU A 356 3.12 10.72 0.14
CA LEU A 356 2.90 11.60 1.30
C LEU A 356 3.74 12.88 1.22
N GLY A 357 5.02 12.79 0.86
CA GLY A 357 5.96 13.91 0.83
C GLY A 357 5.73 14.83 -0.36
N PRO A 358 6.35 14.55 -1.54
CA PRO A 358 6.32 15.46 -2.68
C PRO A 358 4.95 15.64 -3.29
N MET A 359 4.07 14.65 -3.28
CA MET A 359 2.72 14.82 -3.84
C MET A 359 1.74 15.50 -2.88
N THR A 360 1.96 15.43 -1.58
CA THR A 360 0.95 15.90 -0.60
C THR A 360 1.50 16.94 0.35
N LEU A 361 2.46 16.60 1.23
CA LEU A 361 2.92 17.50 2.29
C LEU A 361 3.71 18.70 1.74
N MET A 362 4.57 18.47 0.76
CA MET A 362 5.40 19.54 0.21
C MET A 362 4.57 20.62 -0.50
N PRO A 363 3.64 20.31 -1.43
CA PRO A 363 2.75 21.32 -2.00
C PRO A 363 1.88 21.99 -0.93
N LEU A 364 1.35 21.23 0.01
CA LEU A 364 0.51 21.77 1.08
C LEU A 364 1.26 22.79 1.94
N LEU A 365 2.53 22.54 2.27
CA LEU A 365 3.36 23.43 3.08
C LEU A 365 3.86 24.66 2.30
N LEU A 366 4.14 24.52 1.00
CA LEU A 366 4.70 25.59 0.18
C LEU A 366 3.62 26.48 -0.46
N THR A 367 2.51 25.91 -0.90
CA THR A 367 1.48 26.61 -1.68
C THR A 367 0.09 26.60 -1.02
N GLY A 368 -0.09 25.81 0.04
CA GLY A 368 -1.38 25.62 0.70
C GLY A 368 -2.37 24.72 -0.08
N VAL A 369 -1.99 24.24 -1.27
CA VAL A 369 -2.85 23.43 -2.15
C VAL A 369 -2.11 22.18 -2.60
N CYS A 370 -2.81 21.04 -2.60
CA CYS A 370 -2.30 19.78 -3.16
C CYS A 370 -2.76 19.65 -4.62
N ASP A 371 -1.84 19.30 -5.50
CA ASP A 371 -2.15 18.86 -6.85
C ASP A 371 -1.96 17.35 -6.96
N TRP A 372 -3.05 16.61 -7.00
CA TRP A 372 -3.06 15.15 -7.14
C TRP A 372 -3.43 14.71 -8.57
N SER A 373 -3.25 15.58 -9.55
CA SER A 373 -3.47 15.21 -10.95
C SER A 373 -2.44 14.15 -11.41
N ALA A 374 -2.81 13.40 -12.41
CA ALA A 374 -1.91 12.44 -13.04
C ALA A 374 -0.67 13.13 -13.64
N GLY A 375 -0.86 14.32 -14.24
CA GLY A 375 0.24 15.12 -14.77
C GLY A 375 1.23 15.58 -13.69
N ALA A 376 0.74 16.00 -12.50
CA ALA A 376 1.62 16.34 -11.38
C ALA A 376 2.39 15.10 -10.88
N ALA A 377 1.74 13.94 -10.81
CA ALA A 377 2.38 12.69 -10.45
C ALA A 377 3.47 12.29 -11.45
N SER A 378 3.18 12.38 -12.74
CA SER A 378 4.13 12.10 -13.82
C SER A 378 5.36 13.02 -13.73
N ALA A 379 5.17 14.32 -13.52
CA ALA A 379 6.26 15.28 -13.35
C ALA A 379 7.16 14.98 -12.13
N LEU A 380 6.64 14.28 -11.12
CA LEU A 380 7.37 13.90 -9.90
C LEU A 380 8.02 12.51 -9.98
N LEU A 381 7.79 11.71 -11.05
CA LEU A 381 8.35 10.37 -11.21
C LEU A 381 9.88 10.30 -11.05
N PRO A 382 10.68 11.25 -11.56
CA PRO A 382 12.13 11.21 -11.32
C PRO A 382 12.49 11.19 -9.83
N SER A 383 11.71 11.88 -8.98
CA SER A 383 11.94 11.89 -7.53
C SER A 383 11.58 10.57 -6.85
N LEU A 384 10.70 9.76 -7.45
CA LEU A 384 10.32 8.44 -6.95
C LEU A 384 11.53 7.52 -6.81
N LEU A 385 12.45 7.54 -7.79
CA LEU A 385 13.67 6.75 -7.72
C LEU A 385 14.50 7.11 -6.46
N GLY A 386 14.62 8.41 -6.17
CA GLY A 386 15.29 8.88 -4.95
C GLY A 386 14.62 8.35 -3.67
N HIS A 387 13.30 8.34 -3.63
CA HIS A 387 12.53 7.82 -2.48
C HIS A 387 12.68 6.31 -2.33
N LEU A 388 12.73 5.56 -3.42
CA LEU A 388 12.96 4.10 -3.39
C LEU A 388 14.38 3.78 -2.90
N ILE A 389 15.40 4.52 -3.34
CA ILE A 389 16.79 4.38 -2.87
C ILE A 389 16.88 4.76 -1.39
N TYR A 390 16.26 5.87 -1.00
CA TYR A 390 16.15 6.30 0.39
C TYR A 390 15.55 5.22 1.29
N GLY A 391 14.41 4.69 0.89
CA GLY A 391 13.70 3.66 1.64
C GLY A 391 14.50 2.37 1.78
N ALA A 392 15.08 1.88 0.68
CA ALA A 392 15.92 0.68 0.68
C ALA A 392 17.16 0.84 1.56
N GLY A 393 17.87 1.97 1.42
CA GLY A 393 19.06 2.29 2.20
C GLY A 393 18.74 2.39 3.70
N THR A 394 17.70 3.14 4.06
CA THR A 394 17.23 3.28 5.45
C THR A 394 16.88 1.91 6.04
N ALA A 395 16.11 1.10 5.32
CA ALA A 395 15.68 -0.21 5.79
C ALA A 395 16.85 -1.19 5.99
N LEU A 396 17.79 -1.21 5.05
CA LEU A 396 18.95 -2.10 5.13
C LEU A 396 19.85 -1.72 6.31
N ILE A 397 20.17 -0.44 6.49
CA ILE A 397 21.00 0.05 7.59
C ILE A 397 20.31 -0.20 8.94
N PHE A 398 19.01 0.09 9.04
CA PHE A 398 18.23 -0.22 10.24
C PHE A 398 18.26 -1.71 10.57
N PHE A 399 18.08 -2.58 9.58
CA PHE A 399 18.19 -4.02 9.75
C PHE A 399 19.56 -4.44 10.28
N LEU A 400 20.66 -3.88 9.77
CA LEU A 400 22.00 -4.21 10.24
C LEU A 400 22.20 -3.87 11.73
N PHE A 401 21.64 -2.74 12.18
CA PHE A 401 21.70 -2.36 13.61
C PHE A 401 20.80 -3.28 14.47
N ASP A 402 19.55 -3.49 14.06
CA ASP A 402 18.62 -4.33 14.81
C ASP A 402 19.09 -5.80 14.84
N HIS A 403 19.64 -6.29 13.74
CA HIS A 403 20.17 -7.66 13.65
C HIS A 403 21.37 -7.88 14.56
N ARG A 404 22.34 -6.94 14.60
CA ARG A 404 23.49 -7.01 15.52
C ARG A 404 23.04 -7.05 16.98
N TYR A 405 22.10 -6.21 17.35
CA TYR A 405 21.56 -6.18 18.69
C TYR A 405 20.76 -7.46 19.02
N THR A 406 19.91 -7.91 18.12
CA THR A 406 19.15 -9.15 18.31
C THR A 406 20.08 -10.36 18.47
N ARG A 407 21.18 -10.41 17.73
CA ARG A 407 22.21 -11.44 17.92
C ARG A 407 22.79 -11.44 19.34
N SER A 408 23.06 -10.27 19.92
CA SER A 408 23.54 -10.19 21.31
C SER A 408 22.52 -10.71 22.32
N LEU A 409 21.23 -10.45 22.09
CA LEU A 409 20.14 -10.98 22.92
C LEU A 409 19.95 -12.50 22.78
N LEU A 410 20.25 -13.08 21.63
CA LEU A 410 20.18 -14.51 21.39
C LEU A 410 21.31 -15.28 22.11
N LEU A 411 22.42 -14.63 22.39
CA LEU A 411 23.52 -15.20 23.18
C LEU A 411 23.22 -15.26 24.68
N ASP A 412 22.25 -14.47 25.17
CA ASP A 412 21.83 -14.51 26.56
C ASP A 412 20.73 -15.57 26.76
N PRO A 413 20.96 -16.62 27.57
CA PRO A 413 19.97 -17.67 27.84
C PRO A 413 18.64 -17.15 28.41
N ARG A 414 18.64 -15.97 29.03
CA ARG A 414 17.44 -15.36 29.64
C ARG A 414 16.52 -14.74 28.60
N THR A 415 17.06 -14.24 27.49
CA THR A 415 16.33 -13.53 26.45
C THR A 415 16.10 -14.38 25.20
N SER A 416 16.96 -15.34 24.95
CA SER A 416 16.98 -16.20 23.75
C SER A 416 15.64 -16.87 23.42
N PRO A 417 14.90 -17.52 24.34
CA PRO A 417 13.65 -18.22 23.98
C PRO A 417 12.55 -17.26 23.50
N ARG A 418 12.62 -16.00 23.92
CA ARG A 418 11.67 -14.95 23.57
C ARG A 418 11.98 -14.36 22.20
N GLU A 419 13.24 -14.04 21.94
CA GLU A 419 13.70 -13.52 20.66
C GLU A 419 13.52 -14.57 19.54
N LEU A 420 13.78 -15.85 19.81
CA LEU A 420 13.49 -16.94 18.89
C LEU A 420 11.99 -17.01 18.52
N ARG A 421 11.08 -16.72 19.48
CA ARG A 421 9.63 -16.64 19.19
C ARG A 421 9.28 -15.41 18.34
N ARG A 422 9.94 -14.28 18.57
CA ARG A 422 9.77 -13.05 17.79
C ARG A 422 10.27 -13.23 16.36
N LEU A 423 11.39 -13.90 16.18
CA LEU A 423 12.02 -14.15 14.87
C LEU A 423 11.33 -15.25 14.05
N ARG A 424 10.38 -16.01 14.63
CA ARG A 424 9.64 -17.00 13.85
C ARG A 424 8.94 -16.33 12.68
N PRO A 425 9.33 -16.68 11.44
CA PRO A 425 8.66 -16.12 10.27
C PRO A 425 7.21 -16.60 10.26
N VAL A 426 6.31 -15.75 10.57
CA VAL A 426 4.90 -15.96 10.26
C VAL A 426 4.76 -15.54 8.81
N GLY A 427 4.30 -16.43 7.92
CA GLY A 427 4.20 -16.21 6.50
C GLY A 427 3.62 -14.86 6.14
N THR A 428 4.44 -13.82 6.16
CA THR A 428 4.00 -12.50 5.81
C THR A 428 4.04 -12.42 4.30
N PRO A 429 2.97 -12.06 3.69
CA PRO A 429 2.93 -11.85 2.26
C PRO A 429 3.52 -10.49 1.87
N ALA A 430 4.62 -10.06 2.51
CA ALA A 430 5.40 -8.94 2.01
C ALA A 430 5.65 -9.04 0.50
N PRO A 431 5.98 -10.23 -0.07
CA PRO A 431 6.03 -10.41 -1.52
C PRO A 431 4.73 -10.11 -2.25
N ALA A 432 3.57 -10.38 -1.65
CA ALA A 432 2.27 -10.05 -2.27
C ALA A 432 2.04 -8.54 -2.32
N LEU A 433 2.32 -7.84 -1.22
CA LEU A 433 2.27 -6.37 -1.17
C LEU A 433 3.23 -5.74 -2.16
N TRP A 434 4.41 -6.32 -2.30
CA TRP A 434 5.42 -5.86 -3.24
C TRP A 434 4.96 -6.05 -4.69
N LEU A 435 4.44 -7.23 -5.02
CA LEU A 435 3.93 -7.52 -6.36
C LEU A 435 2.71 -6.66 -6.73
N PHE A 436 1.85 -6.33 -5.80
CA PHE A 436 0.63 -5.56 -6.06
C PHE A 436 0.82 -4.07 -5.77
N ALA A 437 1.00 -3.69 -4.51
CA ALA A 437 0.95 -2.31 -4.08
C ALA A 437 2.14 -1.47 -4.58
N LEU A 438 3.36 -2.03 -4.52
CA LEU A 438 4.53 -1.33 -5.01
C LEU A 438 4.50 -1.22 -6.54
N SER A 439 4.23 -2.34 -7.24
CA SER A 439 4.23 -2.35 -8.71
C SER A 439 3.18 -1.42 -9.28
N LEU A 440 1.93 -1.48 -8.79
CA LEU A 440 0.87 -0.58 -9.25
C LEU A 440 1.05 0.85 -8.76
N GLY A 441 1.55 1.05 -7.53
CA GLY A 441 1.87 2.38 -7.02
C GLY A 441 2.91 3.12 -7.85
N VAL A 442 3.83 2.40 -8.50
CA VAL A 442 4.80 2.96 -9.47
C VAL A 442 4.20 3.07 -10.87
N LEU A 443 3.49 2.02 -11.30
CA LEU A 443 3.01 1.94 -12.69
C LEU A 443 1.85 2.90 -12.98
N LEU A 444 0.90 3.06 -12.06
CA LEU A 444 -0.28 3.91 -12.31
C LEU A 444 0.06 5.37 -12.62
N PRO A 445 1.00 6.05 -11.92
CA PRO A 445 1.46 7.38 -12.33
C PRO A 445 2.09 7.42 -13.73
N ILE A 446 2.73 6.33 -14.16
CA ILE A 446 3.35 6.24 -15.50
C ILE A 446 2.28 6.02 -16.58
N LEU A 447 1.29 5.17 -16.32
CA LEU A 447 0.25 4.84 -17.29
C LEU A 447 -0.76 5.98 -17.49
N LEU A 448 -1.09 6.69 -16.41
CA LEU A 448 -2.17 7.67 -16.38
C LEU A 448 -1.68 9.12 -16.44
N GLY A 449 -0.38 9.36 -16.27
CA GLY A 449 0.28 10.67 -16.41
C GLY A 449 0.87 10.85 -17.75
#